data_ed07dfabe174e48495c968b8f59e2c88
#
_entry.id   ed07dfabe174e48495c968b8f59e2c88
#
_cell.length_a   1.000
_cell.length_b   1.000
_cell.length_c   1.000
_cell.angle_alpha   90.00
_cell.angle_beta   90.00
_cell.angle_gamma   90.00
#
_symmetry.space_group_name_H-M   'P 1'
#
loop_
_entity.id
_entity.type
_entity.pdbx_description
1 polymer ?
#
loop_
_entity_poly.entity_id
_entity_poly.type
_entity_poly.pdbx_seq_one_letter_code
_entity_poly.pdbx_strand_id
1 'polypeptide(L)'
;MGASSTTNRDAAFSVTFHGVRGSTPCHGNDIVRYGGNTSCVSVLSPGSQPILFDLGTGLRYFGRECLTRDTKFVGTCLLTHSHFDHTQGLPFFAPLLNDDTVFTVHGPRQDDGMSVKQMFDKLVSPPLFPVGLDRIPGMIDFVDTNEGEFFVDRVKVTAKYIPHVGPTFGYRLDFNGRSIAYLPDHQQPKDGSHAISDASRELVDGVDLLIHDSQYTPEEFARKADWGHCTAEYAVWVATTHGVKNLALFHHDPSRSDDALDARTSCLRSAGDATGCNVFAAREGQTVLV
;
A
#
# COMPACT_ATOMS: atom_id res chain seq x y z
N MET A 1 -32.42 -15.45 6.15
CA MET A 1 -31.55 -16.01 5.13
C MET A 1 -30.12 -15.76 5.61
N GLY A 2 -29.40 -16.83 5.89
CA GLY A 2 -28.16 -16.76 6.64
C GLY A 2 -27.01 -16.13 5.85
N ALA A 3 -26.36 -15.13 6.44
CA ALA A 3 -25.04 -14.69 6.00
C ALA A 3 -24.06 -15.85 6.22
N SER A 4 -23.52 -16.39 5.13
CA SER A 4 -22.43 -17.35 5.17
C SER A 4 -21.22 -16.67 5.81
N SER A 5 -20.92 -17.01 7.06
CA SER A 5 -19.64 -16.66 7.67
C SER A 5 -18.56 -17.50 6.98
N THR A 6 -17.89 -16.92 5.99
CA THR A 6 -16.64 -17.50 5.49
C THR A 6 -15.69 -17.58 6.69
N THR A 7 -15.43 -18.78 7.15
CA THR A 7 -14.52 -19.00 8.27
C THR A 7 -13.11 -18.63 7.83
N ASN A 8 -12.33 -18.01 8.70
CA ASN A 8 -10.95 -17.53 8.52
C ASN A 8 -9.96 -18.61 7.99
N ARG A 9 -10.42 -19.84 7.72
CA ARG A 9 -9.64 -21.00 7.26
C ARG A 9 -9.55 -21.10 5.72
N ASP A 10 -10.44 -20.42 4.98
CA ASP A 10 -10.51 -20.53 3.52
C ASP A 10 -9.91 -19.30 2.80
N ALA A 11 -9.57 -18.25 3.54
CA ALA A 11 -8.95 -17.06 2.97
C ALA A 11 -7.47 -17.33 2.62
N ALA A 12 -7.06 -16.99 1.40
CA ALA A 12 -5.66 -17.05 0.99
C ALA A 12 -4.85 -15.89 1.58
N PHE A 13 -5.49 -14.73 1.74
CA PHE A 13 -4.86 -13.54 2.30
C PHE A 13 -5.72 -12.90 3.39
N SER A 14 -5.05 -12.39 4.42
CA SER A 14 -5.59 -11.45 5.40
C SER A 14 -4.85 -10.12 5.24
N VAL A 15 -5.54 -9.10 4.74
CA VAL A 15 -5.01 -7.77 4.41
C VAL A 15 -5.44 -6.78 5.45
N THR A 16 -4.50 -6.19 6.19
CA THR A 16 -4.79 -5.20 7.23
C THR A 16 -4.16 -3.85 6.89
N PHE A 17 -4.96 -2.78 6.94
CA PHE A 17 -4.52 -1.41 6.70
C PHE A 17 -4.03 -0.79 8.00
N HIS A 18 -2.76 -0.38 8.07
CA HIS A 18 -2.15 0.29 9.23
C HIS A 18 -1.97 1.78 9.03
N GLY A 19 -2.02 2.24 7.78
CA GLY A 19 -1.99 3.63 7.38
C GLY A 19 -2.56 3.77 5.98
N VAL A 20 -3.40 4.80 5.77
CA VAL A 20 -4.23 4.96 4.56
C VAL A 20 -4.16 6.36 3.95
N ARG A 21 -3.41 7.28 4.57
CA ARG A 21 -3.23 8.66 4.10
C ARG A 21 -2.07 8.79 3.15
N GLY A 22 -2.22 9.72 2.22
CA GLY A 22 -1.16 10.12 1.31
C GLY A 22 -0.38 11.34 1.80
N SER A 23 0.79 11.54 1.24
CA SER A 23 1.67 12.72 1.35
C SER A 23 2.20 13.02 2.75
N THR A 24 1.36 13.02 3.79
CA THR A 24 1.78 13.35 5.17
C THR A 24 0.79 12.77 6.18
N PRO A 25 1.27 12.37 7.38
CA PRO A 25 0.36 11.98 8.44
C PRO A 25 -0.46 13.19 8.92
N CYS A 26 -1.68 12.92 9.36
CA CYS A 26 -2.58 13.94 9.89
C CYS A 26 -3.30 13.46 11.15
N HIS A 27 -3.89 14.39 11.90
CA HIS A 27 -4.72 14.06 13.05
C HIS A 27 -5.81 15.13 13.24
N GLY A 28 -6.89 14.75 13.93
CA GLY A 28 -8.00 15.65 14.22
C GLY A 28 -9.23 14.83 14.59
N ASN A 29 -10.24 15.48 15.15
CA ASN A 29 -11.49 14.81 15.52
C ASN A 29 -12.30 14.34 14.29
N ASP A 30 -12.04 14.94 13.16
CA ASP A 30 -12.71 14.71 11.89
C ASP A 30 -12.04 13.66 10.99
N ILE A 31 -10.96 13.00 11.48
CA ILE A 31 -10.23 11.96 10.77
C ILE A 31 -10.07 10.65 11.57
N VAL A 32 -10.71 10.54 12.73
CA VAL A 32 -10.53 9.42 13.68
C VAL A 32 -11.05 8.08 13.12
N ARG A 33 -12.09 8.10 12.28
CA ARG A 33 -12.72 6.86 11.77
C ARG A 33 -11.88 6.18 10.68
N TYR A 34 -11.19 6.96 9.85
CA TYR A 34 -10.33 6.42 8.80
C TYR A 34 -8.88 6.33 9.23
N GLY A 35 -8.46 7.16 10.17
CA GLY A 35 -7.09 7.24 10.66
C GLY A 35 -6.24 8.26 9.91
N GLY A 36 -5.07 8.57 10.47
CA GLY A 36 -4.19 9.64 9.99
C GLY A 36 -2.77 9.19 9.63
N ASN A 37 -2.47 7.89 9.65
CA ASN A 37 -1.15 7.39 9.30
C ASN A 37 -0.99 7.22 7.79
N THR A 38 0.26 7.37 7.32
CA THR A 38 0.63 7.20 5.92
C THR A 38 0.83 5.73 5.56
N SER A 39 0.94 5.46 4.27
CA SER A 39 0.85 4.18 3.58
C SER A 39 1.59 3.03 4.26
N CYS A 40 0.83 2.09 4.83
CA CYS A 40 1.34 0.82 5.34
C CYS A 40 0.21 -0.23 5.36
N VAL A 41 0.41 -1.34 4.67
CA VAL A 41 -0.55 -2.45 4.62
C VAL A 41 0.17 -3.76 4.87
N SER A 42 -0.33 -4.60 5.78
CA SER A 42 0.21 -5.95 5.99
C SER A 42 -0.65 -6.99 5.28
N VAL A 43 -0.01 -7.96 4.68
CA VAL A 43 -0.61 -9.12 4.04
C VAL A 43 -0.08 -10.38 4.70
N LEU A 44 -0.96 -11.14 5.32
CA LEU A 44 -0.65 -12.43 5.91
C LEU A 44 -1.26 -13.54 5.05
N SER A 45 -0.48 -14.59 4.78
CA SER A 45 -0.92 -15.78 4.07
C SER A 45 -0.49 -17.04 4.82
N PRO A 46 -1.28 -18.13 4.78
CA PRO A 46 -0.96 -19.35 5.53
C PRO A 46 0.39 -19.95 5.15
N GLY A 47 1.27 -20.13 6.14
CA GLY A 47 2.58 -20.76 5.95
C GLY A 47 3.62 -19.89 5.24
N SER A 48 3.40 -18.57 5.19
CA SER A 48 4.37 -17.60 4.68
C SER A 48 4.64 -16.51 5.70
N GLN A 49 5.80 -15.86 5.59
CA GLN A 49 6.12 -14.69 6.38
C GLN A 49 5.20 -13.51 6.05
N PRO A 50 5.02 -12.55 6.94
CA PRO A 50 4.30 -11.30 6.65
C PRO A 50 4.92 -10.56 5.46
N ILE A 51 4.07 -10.12 4.54
CA ILE A 51 4.44 -9.16 3.49
C ILE A 51 3.84 -7.81 3.87
N LEU A 52 4.66 -6.77 3.79
CA LEU A 52 4.24 -5.38 3.99
C LEU A 52 4.28 -4.65 2.65
N PHE A 53 3.26 -3.85 2.38
CA PHE A 53 3.33 -2.81 1.38
C PHE A 53 3.63 -1.49 2.07
N ASP A 54 4.74 -0.89 1.70
CA ASP A 54 5.27 0.39 2.17
C ASP A 54 5.56 0.49 3.69
N LEU A 55 6.32 1.50 4.05
CA LEU A 55 6.88 1.74 5.38
C LEU A 55 6.52 3.14 5.90
N GLY A 56 5.28 3.59 5.61
CA GLY A 56 4.76 4.84 6.16
C GLY A 56 4.54 4.78 7.68
N THR A 57 3.99 5.82 8.26
CA THR A 57 3.83 5.94 9.73
C THR A 57 2.95 4.85 10.34
N GLY A 58 2.06 4.22 9.53
CA GLY A 58 1.27 3.05 9.94
C GLY A 58 2.11 1.86 10.41
N LEU A 59 3.34 1.73 9.92
CA LEU A 59 4.27 0.65 10.28
C LEU A 59 4.49 0.54 11.80
N ARG A 60 4.47 1.66 12.51
CA ARG A 60 4.60 1.68 13.97
C ARG A 60 3.53 0.83 14.67
N TYR A 61 2.30 0.82 14.14
CA TYR A 61 1.19 0.06 14.74
C TYR A 61 1.33 -1.43 14.46
N PHE A 62 1.67 -1.81 13.24
CA PHE A 62 2.01 -3.20 12.92
C PHE A 62 3.16 -3.71 13.79
N GLY A 63 4.22 -2.88 14.00
CA GLY A 63 5.33 -3.23 14.88
C GLY A 63 4.90 -3.53 16.32
N ARG A 64 3.95 -2.76 16.87
CA ARG A 64 3.39 -3.04 18.20
C ARG A 64 2.64 -4.37 18.26
N GLU A 65 1.89 -4.70 17.21
CA GLU A 65 1.20 -6.01 17.13
C GLU A 65 2.21 -7.15 17.06
N CYS A 66 3.31 -7.00 16.32
CA CYS A 66 4.37 -8.01 16.26
C CYS A 66 4.99 -8.28 17.63
N LEU A 67 5.21 -7.27 18.46
CA LEU A 67 5.76 -7.43 19.81
C LEU A 67 4.84 -8.17 20.79
N THR A 68 3.55 -8.29 20.48
CA THR A 68 2.63 -9.12 21.31
C THR A 68 2.77 -10.61 21.02
N ARG A 69 3.49 -10.98 19.98
CA ARG A 69 3.74 -12.38 19.61
C ARG A 69 5.06 -12.82 20.26
N ASP A 70 5.05 -13.98 20.89
CA ASP A 70 6.25 -14.59 21.51
C ASP A 70 7.13 -15.29 20.45
N THR A 71 7.43 -14.57 19.36
CA THR A 71 8.23 -15.08 18.23
C THR A 71 9.05 -13.96 17.62
N LYS A 72 10.24 -14.31 17.13
CA LYS A 72 11.06 -13.37 16.34
C LYS A 72 10.30 -12.89 15.11
N PHE A 73 10.53 -11.66 14.72
CA PHE A 73 9.98 -11.12 13.49
C PHE A 73 10.87 -11.50 12.30
N VAL A 74 10.27 -12.15 11.31
CA VAL A 74 10.83 -12.33 9.97
C VAL A 74 9.77 -11.86 8.99
N GLY A 75 10.10 -10.94 8.07
CA GLY A 75 9.12 -10.39 7.15
C GLY A 75 9.77 -9.69 5.96
N THR A 76 8.95 -9.41 4.95
CA THR A 76 9.35 -8.73 3.71
C THR A 76 8.51 -7.50 3.48
N CYS A 77 9.14 -6.38 3.11
CA CYS A 77 8.48 -5.19 2.59
C CYS A 77 8.64 -5.12 1.08
N LEU A 78 7.56 -4.78 0.40
CA LEU A 78 7.49 -4.40 -1.01
C LEU A 78 7.28 -2.88 -1.04
N LEU A 79 8.36 -2.14 -1.10
CA LEU A 79 8.36 -0.68 -1.16
C LEU A 79 8.02 -0.24 -2.59
N THR A 80 6.97 0.56 -2.73
CA THR A 80 6.56 1.07 -4.05
C THR A 80 7.53 2.11 -4.58
N HIS A 81 7.90 3.08 -3.76
CA HIS A 81 8.83 4.15 -4.11
C HIS A 81 9.38 4.85 -2.86
N SER A 82 10.24 5.84 -3.06
CA SER A 82 11.02 6.45 -1.97
C SER A 82 10.43 7.75 -1.41
N HIS A 83 9.20 8.14 -1.76
CA HIS A 83 8.57 9.31 -1.15
C HIS A 83 8.45 9.13 0.36
N PHE A 84 8.44 10.27 1.07
CA PHE A 84 8.61 10.30 2.51
C PHE A 84 7.47 9.59 3.26
N ASP A 85 6.25 9.71 2.79
CA ASP A 85 5.07 9.06 3.36
C ASP A 85 5.03 7.53 3.20
N HIS A 86 5.90 6.97 2.34
CA HIS A 86 6.08 5.53 2.18
C HIS A 86 7.31 4.96 2.90
N THR A 87 8.16 5.82 3.51
CA THR A 87 9.46 5.40 4.04
C THR A 87 9.71 5.81 5.49
N GLN A 88 9.06 6.86 5.98
CA GLN A 88 9.36 7.50 7.27
C GLN A 88 9.09 6.66 8.51
N GLY A 89 8.34 5.57 8.38
CA GLY A 89 8.01 4.69 9.51
C GLY A 89 9.10 3.70 9.89
N LEU A 90 10.06 3.40 8.99
CA LEU A 90 11.09 2.39 9.21
C LEU A 90 11.84 2.57 10.53
N PRO A 91 12.33 3.76 10.93
CA PRO A 91 13.07 3.95 12.18
C PRO A 91 12.24 3.69 13.44
N PHE A 92 10.91 3.64 13.29
CA PHE A 92 9.96 3.44 14.40
C PHE A 92 9.32 2.05 14.41
N PHE A 93 9.85 1.12 13.58
CA PHE A 93 9.41 -0.26 13.57
C PHE A 93 10.05 -1.02 14.73
N ALA A 94 9.33 -1.11 15.84
CA ALA A 94 9.86 -1.61 17.12
C ALA A 94 10.51 -3.02 17.06
N PRO A 95 10.07 -3.99 16.22
CA PRO A 95 10.79 -5.25 16.07
C PRO A 95 12.26 -5.12 15.71
N LEU A 96 12.67 -4.06 15.00
CA LEU A 96 14.07 -3.82 14.64
C LEU A 96 14.99 -3.52 15.84
N LEU A 97 14.43 -3.29 17.02
CA LEU A 97 15.20 -3.15 18.27
C LEU A 97 15.67 -4.52 18.83
N ASN A 98 15.22 -5.63 18.24
CA ASN A 98 15.63 -6.98 18.58
C ASN A 98 16.65 -7.50 17.55
N ASP A 99 17.73 -8.08 18.00
CA ASP A 99 18.84 -8.59 17.17
C ASP A 99 18.51 -9.87 16.38
N ASP A 100 17.44 -10.56 16.73
CA ASP A 100 16.93 -11.74 16.04
C ASP A 100 15.89 -11.40 14.92
N THR A 101 15.57 -10.13 14.76
CA THR A 101 14.71 -9.65 13.65
C THR A 101 15.41 -9.74 12.31
N VAL A 102 14.68 -10.25 11.30
CA VAL A 102 15.11 -10.25 9.90
C VAL A 102 14.04 -9.57 9.06
N PHE A 103 14.41 -8.48 8.41
CA PHE A 103 13.51 -7.69 7.59
C PHE A 103 14.11 -7.40 6.22
N THR A 104 13.50 -7.95 5.15
CA THR A 104 13.92 -7.72 3.77
C THR A 104 13.08 -6.61 3.15
N VAL A 105 13.69 -5.60 2.56
CA VAL A 105 13.02 -4.48 1.89
C VAL A 105 13.37 -4.49 0.40
N HIS A 106 12.39 -4.86 -0.43
CA HIS A 106 12.46 -4.76 -1.88
C HIS A 106 11.99 -3.38 -2.34
N GLY A 107 12.65 -2.77 -3.32
CA GLY A 107 12.20 -1.51 -3.88
C GLY A 107 12.95 -1.11 -5.16
N PRO A 108 12.49 -0.06 -5.88
CA PRO A 108 13.13 0.39 -7.12
C PRO A 108 14.41 1.19 -6.83
N ARG A 109 15.40 1.07 -7.72
CA ARG A 109 16.50 2.05 -7.78
C ARG A 109 15.96 3.41 -8.19
N GLN A 110 16.63 4.47 -7.73
CA GLN A 110 16.30 5.83 -8.13
C GLN A 110 16.86 6.15 -9.53
N ASP A 111 16.34 7.19 -10.19
CA ASP A 111 16.77 7.61 -11.53
C ASP A 111 18.25 7.99 -11.61
N ASP A 112 18.83 8.49 -10.50
CA ASP A 112 20.27 8.80 -10.37
C ASP A 112 21.14 7.56 -10.10
N GLY A 113 20.55 6.36 -10.08
CA GLY A 113 21.20 5.09 -9.79
C GLY A 113 21.37 4.77 -8.30
N MET A 114 20.84 5.60 -7.40
CA MET A 114 20.88 5.36 -5.96
C MET A 114 20.12 4.08 -5.61
N SER A 115 20.71 3.20 -4.82
CA SER A 115 20.08 1.97 -4.35
C SER A 115 19.07 2.25 -3.23
N VAL A 116 18.15 1.30 -2.99
CA VAL A 116 17.23 1.34 -1.85
C VAL A 116 17.97 1.50 -0.54
N LYS A 117 19.07 0.77 -0.35
CA LYS A 117 19.92 0.92 0.84
C LYS A 117 20.47 2.33 0.99
N GLN A 118 21.06 2.89 -0.07
CA GLN A 118 21.64 4.23 -0.02
C GLN A 118 20.59 5.31 0.26
N MET A 119 19.37 5.14 -0.25
CA MET A 119 18.26 6.02 0.05
C MET A 119 17.91 5.99 1.55
N PHE A 120 17.78 4.79 2.14
CA PHE A 120 17.51 4.66 3.58
C PHE A 120 18.69 5.07 4.45
N ASP A 121 19.95 4.86 4.03
CA ASP A 121 21.14 5.39 4.72
C ASP A 121 21.10 6.93 4.82
N LYS A 122 20.58 7.62 3.78
CA LYS A 122 20.39 9.08 3.82
C LYS A 122 19.22 9.49 4.72
N LEU A 123 18.11 8.77 4.64
CA LEU A 123 16.91 9.07 5.41
C LEU A 123 17.14 8.86 6.91
N VAL A 124 17.81 7.76 7.27
CA VAL A 124 18.06 7.35 8.67
C VAL A 124 19.51 7.62 9.03
N SER A 125 19.83 8.90 9.14
CA SER A 125 21.20 9.35 9.51
C SER A 125 21.18 10.78 10.06
N PRO A 126 22.15 11.18 10.87
CA PRO A 126 22.32 12.58 11.28
C PRO A 126 22.50 13.51 10.06
N PRO A 127 21.95 14.70 10.07
CA PRO A 127 21.17 15.32 11.15
C PRO A 127 19.66 15.00 11.13
N LEU A 128 19.13 14.24 10.15
CA LEU A 128 17.70 13.95 9.98
C LEU A 128 17.20 12.94 11.02
N PHE A 129 18.04 11.99 11.39
CA PHE A 129 17.77 11.01 12.45
C PHE A 129 19.01 10.89 13.36
N PRO A 130 18.84 10.65 14.68
CA PRO A 130 19.96 10.75 15.63
C PRO A 130 21.04 9.68 15.44
N VAL A 131 20.72 8.55 14.81
CA VAL A 131 21.64 7.42 14.57
C VAL A 131 21.51 6.91 13.13
N GLY A 132 22.51 6.22 12.63
CA GLY A 132 22.45 5.52 11.33
C GLY A 132 21.81 4.14 11.45
N LEU A 133 21.48 3.54 10.30
CA LEU A 133 20.94 2.17 10.21
C LEU A 133 21.88 1.12 10.81
N ASP A 134 23.18 1.35 10.77
CA ASP A 134 24.22 0.49 11.36
C ASP A 134 24.15 0.34 12.88
N ARG A 135 23.36 1.21 13.54
CA ARG A 135 23.13 1.17 14.99
C ARG A 135 21.84 0.47 15.37
N ILE A 136 21.05 0.04 14.40
CA ILE A 136 19.79 -0.71 14.61
C ILE A 136 20.18 -2.19 14.80
N PRO A 137 19.76 -2.86 15.91
CA PRO A 137 20.16 -4.24 16.21
C PRO A 137 19.64 -5.27 15.20
N GLY A 138 18.40 -5.10 14.73
CA GLY A 138 17.75 -6.02 13.77
C GLY A 138 18.40 -5.97 12.39
N MET A 139 18.46 -7.10 11.72
CA MET A 139 19.00 -7.20 10.37
C MET A 139 17.99 -6.65 9.35
N ILE A 140 18.44 -5.72 8.51
CA ILE A 140 17.65 -5.19 7.40
C ILE A 140 18.41 -5.46 6.10
N ASP A 141 17.83 -6.30 5.23
CA ASP A 141 18.33 -6.56 3.90
C ASP A 141 17.60 -5.69 2.88
N PHE A 142 18.33 -4.82 2.17
CA PHE A 142 17.78 -4.00 1.10
C PHE A 142 18.07 -4.61 -0.26
N VAL A 143 17.01 -4.84 -1.04
CA VAL A 143 17.09 -5.47 -2.36
C VAL A 143 16.62 -4.49 -3.43
N ASP A 144 17.55 -4.06 -4.30
CA ASP A 144 17.19 -3.34 -5.51
C ASP A 144 16.43 -4.29 -6.45
N THR A 145 15.15 -4.05 -6.61
CA THR A 145 14.25 -4.89 -7.41
C THR A 145 14.10 -4.31 -8.82
N ASN A 146 14.02 -5.19 -9.81
CA ASN A 146 13.65 -4.84 -11.18
C ASN A 146 12.21 -5.30 -11.46
N GLU A 147 11.63 -4.81 -12.58
CA GLU A 147 10.37 -5.39 -13.08
C GLU A 147 10.50 -6.89 -13.28
N GLY A 148 9.43 -7.60 -12.98
CA GLY A 148 9.38 -9.05 -13.15
C GLY A 148 8.65 -9.77 -12.04
N GLU A 149 8.88 -11.07 -11.98
CA GLU A 149 8.25 -11.97 -11.03
C GLU A 149 9.29 -12.58 -10.10
N PHE A 150 8.93 -12.68 -8.82
CA PHE A 150 9.71 -13.38 -7.80
C PHE A 150 8.78 -13.97 -6.74
N PHE A 151 9.34 -14.67 -5.77
CA PHE A 151 8.56 -15.29 -4.71
C PHE A 151 9.02 -14.79 -3.33
N VAL A 152 8.04 -14.54 -2.46
CA VAL A 152 8.23 -14.41 -1.03
C VAL A 152 7.60 -15.66 -0.41
N ASP A 153 8.41 -16.61 0.01
CA ASP A 153 8.01 -17.98 0.36
C ASP A 153 7.15 -18.61 -0.76
N ARG A 154 5.84 -18.74 -0.52
CA ARG A 154 4.89 -19.35 -1.47
C ARG A 154 4.06 -18.33 -2.25
N VAL A 155 4.17 -17.06 -1.91
CA VAL A 155 3.43 -15.98 -2.56
C VAL A 155 4.22 -15.51 -3.79
N LYS A 156 3.60 -15.59 -4.95
CA LYS A 156 4.15 -15.00 -6.18
C LYS A 156 3.95 -13.50 -6.14
N VAL A 157 5.01 -12.76 -6.40
CA VAL A 157 5.02 -11.30 -6.49
C VAL A 157 5.33 -10.89 -7.92
N THR A 158 4.51 -10.03 -8.49
CA THR A 158 4.79 -9.35 -9.77
C THR A 158 5.01 -7.86 -9.48
N ALA A 159 6.15 -7.32 -9.90
CA ALA A 159 6.49 -5.90 -9.78
C ALA A 159 6.56 -5.26 -11.16
N LYS A 160 5.90 -4.11 -11.36
CA LYS A 160 5.91 -3.34 -12.61
C LYS A 160 6.04 -1.86 -12.31
N TYR A 161 6.78 -1.14 -13.15
CA TYR A 161 6.76 0.32 -13.10
C TYR A 161 5.40 0.86 -13.53
N ILE A 162 4.84 1.73 -12.70
CA ILE A 162 3.55 2.38 -12.95
C ILE A 162 3.74 3.89 -13.07
N PRO A 163 2.85 4.60 -13.80
CA PRO A 163 2.92 6.06 -13.91
C PRO A 163 2.83 6.75 -12.55
N HIS A 164 3.87 7.50 -12.21
CA HIS A 164 3.99 8.36 -11.02
C HIS A 164 5.18 9.32 -11.19
N VAL A 165 5.49 10.11 -10.16
CA VAL A 165 6.69 10.97 -10.11
C VAL A 165 7.86 10.18 -9.54
N GLY A 166 8.88 9.90 -10.37
CA GLY A 166 10.01 9.04 -10.03
C GLY A 166 9.73 7.53 -10.19
N PRO A 167 10.75 6.68 -10.02
CA PRO A 167 10.63 5.24 -10.16
C PRO A 167 9.66 4.66 -9.13
N THR A 168 8.53 4.14 -9.58
CA THR A 168 7.45 3.67 -8.72
C THR A 168 6.94 2.32 -9.20
N PHE A 169 6.94 1.32 -8.30
CA PHE A 169 6.33 0.03 -8.55
C PHE A 169 4.87 -0.01 -8.11
N GLY A 170 4.04 -0.64 -8.95
CA GLY A 170 2.86 -1.36 -8.49
C GLY A 170 3.23 -2.82 -8.26
N TYR A 171 2.51 -3.46 -7.37
CA TYR A 171 2.71 -4.88 -7.04
C TYR A 171 1.43 -5.68 -7.20
N ARG A 172 1.57 -6.93 -7.66
CA ARG A 172 0.54 -7.95 -7.61
C ARG A 172 1.03 -9.15 -6.81
N LEU A 173 0.19 -9.65 -5.91
CA LEU A 173 0.42 -10.89 -5.16
C LEU A 173 -0.56 -11.94 -5.64
N ASP A 174 -0.08 -13.15 -5.94
CA ASP A 174 -0.90 -14.32 -6.28
C ASP A 174 -0.57 -15.49 -5.33
N PHE A 175 -1.60 -16.07 -4.71
CA PHE A 175 -1.47 -17.23 -3.83
C PHE A 175 -2.78 -18.01 -3.73
N ASN A 176 -2.73 -19.33 -3.91
CA ASN A 176 -3.89 -20.24 -3.81
C ASN A 176 -5.11 -19.79 -4.62
N GLY A 177 -4.89 -19.29 -5.85
CA GLY A 177 -5.97 -18.84 -6.74
C GLY A 177 -6.63 -17.53 -6.35
N ARG A 178 -6.04 -16.78 -5.42
CA ARG A 178 -6.43 -15.41 -5.02
C ARG A 178 -5.37 -14.42 -5.40
N SER A 179 -5.78 -13.18 -5.62
CA SER A 179 -4.88 -12.12 -6.05
C SER A 179 -5.20 -10.76 -5.44
N ILE A 180 -4.13 -10.00 -5.16
CA ILE A 180 -4.18 -8.64 -4.64
C ILE A 180 -3.30 -7.77 -5.53
N ALA A 181 -3.76 -6.56 -5.89
CA ALA A 181 -2.91 -5.54 -6.51
C ALA A 181 -2.82 -4.30 -5.59
N TYR A 182 -1.62 -3.69 -5.55
CA TYR A 182 -1.32 -2.51 -4.75
C TYR A 182 -0.69 -1.43 -5.62
N LEU A 183 -1.47 -0.39 -5.91
CA LEU A 183 -1.10 0.79 -6.69
C LEU A 183 -1.47 2.05 -5.88
N PRO A 184 -0.74 2.34 -4.77
CA PRO A 184 -1.14 3.41 -3.84
C PRO A 184 -0.96 4.80 -4.44
N ASP A 185 0.01 4.97 -5.34
CA ASP A 185 0.36 6.19 -6.05
C ASP A 185 0.35 5.89 -7.55
N HIS A 186 -0.76 6.20 -8.19
CA HIS A 186 -0.97 5.90 -9.60
C HIS A 186 -1.45 7.14 -10.35
N GLN A 187 -0.59 7.69 -11.19
CA GLN A 187 -0.89 8.87 -11.99
C GLN A 187 -1.94 8.57 -13.06
N GLN A 188 -3.11 9.18 -12.96
CA GLN A 188 -4.09 9.24 -14.04
C GLN A 188 -3.51 10.04 -15.22
N PRO A 189 -3.88 9.75 -16.49
CA PRO A 189 -3.49 10.59 -17.62
C PRO A 189 -3.80 12.07 -17.37
N LYS A 190 -2.80 12.95 -17.63
CA LYS A 190 -2.89 14.38 -17.27
C LYS A 190 -4.01 15.14 -17.96
N ASP A 191 -4.49 14.61 -19.10
CA ASP A 191 -5.66 15.15 -19.83
C ASP A 191 -7.00 14.72 -19.21
N GLY A 192 -6.96 13.96 -18.12
CA GLY A 192 -8.15 13.45 -17.42
C GLY A 192 -8.82 12.26 -18.11
N SER A 193 -8.22 11.73 -19.18
CA SER A 193 -8.80 10.59 -19.89
C SER A 193 -8.77 9.30 -19.06
N HIS A 194 -9.65 8.37 -19.44
CA HIS A 194 -9.70 7.03 -18.89
C HIS A 194 -8.83 6.09 -19.75
N ALA A 195 -7.52 6.12 -19.50
CA ALA A 195 -6.55 5.20 -20.08
C ALA A 195 -5.62 4.67 -18.98
N ILE A 196 -5.17 3.44 -19.12
CA ILE A 196 -4.26 2.76 -18.18
C ILE A 196 -3.06 2.23 -18.96
N SER A 197 -1.87 2.26 -18.37
CA SER A 197 -0.67 1.67 -18.97
C SER A 197 -0.78 0.15 -19.03
N ASP A 198 -0.10 -0.49 -20.01
CA ASP A 198 -0.08 -1.95 -20.11
C ASP A 198 0.46 -2.59 -18.84
N ALA A 199 1.49 -2.00 -18.22
CA ALA A 199 2.06 -2.45 -16.96
C ALA A 199 1.04 -2.41 -15.80
N SER A 200 0.34 -1.28 -15.63
CA SER A 200 -0.71 -1.17 -14.61
C SER A 200 -1.86 -2.12 -14.87
N ARG A 201 -2.28 -2.29 -16.15
CA ARG A 201 -3.32 -3.24 -16.54
C ARG A 201 -2.95 -4.67 -16.15
N GLU A 202 -1.73 -5.12 -16.46
CA GLU A 202 -1.25 -6.46 -16.11
C GLU A 202 -1.36 -6.75 -14.61
N LEU A 203 -1.13 -5.74 -13.77
CA LEU A 203 -1.26 -5.88 -12.32
C LEU A 203 -2.70 -6.01 -11.86
N VAL A 204 -3.64 -5.24 -12.46
CA VAL A 204 -5.01 -5.11 -11.92
C VAL A 204 -6.01 -6.07 -12.53
N ASP A 205 -5.74 -6.66 -13.71
CA ASP A 205 -6.69 -7.52 -14.42
C ASP A 205 -7.20 -8.68 -13.53
N GLY A 206 -8.50 -8.65 -13.25
CA GLY A 206 -9.26 -9.71 -12.57
C GLY A 206 -8.88 -9.98 -11.11
N VAL A 207 -8.18 -9.07 -10.42
CA VAL A 207 -7.78 -9.30 -9.02
C VAL A 207 -8.97 -9.34 -8.07
N ASP A 208 -8.81 -10.11 -6.99
CA ASP A 208 -9.83 -10.21 -5.94
C ASP A 208 -9.89 -8.93 -5.09
N LEU A 209 -8.74 -8.26 -4.88
CA LEU A 209 -8.64 -6.98 -4.18
C LEU A 209 -7.67 -6.05 -4.89
N LEU A 210 -8.13 -4.87 -5.26
CA LEU A 210 -7.29 -3.76 -5.73
C LEU A 210 -7.24 -2.69 -4.63
N ILE A 211 -6.04 -2.35 -4.17
CA ILE A 211 -5.77 -1.21 -3.28
C ILE A 211 -5.19 -0.11 -4.18
N HIS A 212 -5.91 0.99 -4.35
CA HIS A 212 -5.61 1.96 -5.41
C HIS A 212 -5.67 3.40 -4.90
N ASP A 213 -4.79 4.23 -5.43
CA ASP A 213 -4.81 5.68 -5.26
C ASP A 213 -6.22 6.26 -5.53
N SER A 214 -6.61 7.20 -4.70
CA SER A 214 -7.89 7.90 -4.82
C SER A 214 -7.83 9.31 -4.24
N GLN A 215 -6.66 9.93 -4.28
CA GLN A 215 -6.36 11.14 -3.50
C GLN A 215 -7.25 12.31 -3.90
N TYR A 216 -7.47 12.55 -5.19
CA TYR A 216 -8.10 13.77 -5.69
C TYR A 216 -9.58 13.63 -6.05
N THR A 217 -10.31 14.74 -5.90
CA THR A 217 -11.55 14.97 -6.65
C THR A 217 -11.24 15.41 -8.08
N PRO A 218 -12.20 15.37 -9.03
CA PRO A 218 -11.98 15.88 -10.38
C PRO A 218 -11.53 17.35 -10.42
N GLU A 219 -12.07 18.20 -9.52
CA GLU A 219 -11.72 19.62 -9.41
C GLU A 219 -10.29 19.83 -8.87
N GLU A 220 -9.86 18.98 -7.94
CA GLU A 220 -8.48 18.99 -7.41
C GLU A 220 -7.50 18.49 -8.47
N PHE A 221 -7.84 17.40 -9.16
CA PHE A 221 -7.03 16.83 -10.23
C PHE A 221 -6.77 17.85 -11.34
N ALA A 222 -7.79 18.60 -11.76
CA ALA A 222 -7.64 19.63 -12.78
C ALA A 222 -6.54 20.68 -12.47
N ARG A 223 -6.20 20.86 -11.19
CA ARG A 223 -5.14 21.79 -10.72
C ARG A 223 -3.83 21.09 -10.36
N LYS A 224 -3.83 19.77 -10.23
CA LYS A 224 -2.72 18.95 -9.74
C LYS A 224 -2.45 17.73 -10.64
N ALA A 225 -2.79 17.84 -11.94
CA ALA A 225 -2.76 16.71 -12.87
C ALA A 225 -1.36 16.12 -13.12
N ASP A 226 -0.31 16.78 -12.63
CA ASP A 226 1.09 16.36 -12.74
C ASP A 226 1.74 16.00 -11.39
N TRP A 227 0.92 15.85 -10.33
CA TRP A 227 1.41 15.56 -8.97
C TRP A 227 1.55 14.05 -8.66
N GLY A 228 1.26 13.18 -9.63
CA GLY A 228 1.51 11.75 -9.46
C GLY A 228 0.32 10.93 -8.98
N HIS A 229 -0.89 11.50 -8.89
CA HIS A 229 -2.06 10.85 -8.33
C HIS A 229 -3.25 10.81 -9.29
N CYS A 230 -4.35 10.20 -8.83
CA CYS A 230 -5.57 10.09 -9.60
C CYS A 230 -6.81 10.52 -8.81
N THR A 231 -7.94 10.52 -9.51
CA THR A 231 -9.25 10.70 -8.90
C THR A 231 -9.82 9.35 -8.42
N ALA A 232 -10.70 9.36 -7.40
CA ALA A 232 -11.39 8.13 -7.01
C ALA A 232 -12.33 7.62 -8.11
N GLU A 233 -12.85 8.49 -8.96
CA GLU A 233 -13.63 8.15 -10.16
C GLU A 233 -12.80 7.34 -11.15
N TYR A 234 -11.53 7.74 -11.36
CA TYR A 234 -10.59 6.96 -12.17
C TYR A 234 -10.29 5.60 -11.56
N ALA A 235 -10.06 5.52 -10.25
CA ALA A 235 -9.86 4.25 -9.55
C ALA A 235 -11.04 3.29 -9.73
N VAL A 236 -12.28 3.80 -9.63
CA VAL A 236 -13.49 3.02 -9.87
C VAL A 236 -13.58 2.59 -11.33
N TRP A 237 -13.26 3.47 -12.29
CA TRP A 237 -13.20 3.09 -13.70
C TRP A 237 -12.18 1.98 -13.95
N VAL A 238 -10.96 2.08 -13.40
CA VAL A 238 -9.95 1.01 -13.49
C VAL A 238 -10.53 -0.31 -12.97
N ALA A 239 -11.08 -0.30 -11.75
CA ALA A 239 -11.58 -1.52 -11.12
C ALA A 239 -12.73 -2.17 -11.91
N THR A 240 -13.70 -1.37 -12.34
CA THR A 240 -14.89 -1.88 -13.05
C THR A 240 -14.57 -2.34 -14.47
N THR A 241 -13.65 -1.68 -15.15
CA THR A 241 -13.23 -2.04 -16.52
C THR A 241 -12.40 -3.33 -16.53
N HIS A 242 -11.61 -3.56 -15.48
CA HIS A 242 -10.67 -4.69 -15.39
C HIS A 242 -11.16 -5.86 -14.53
N GLY A 243 -12.47 -5.93 -14.23
CA GLY A 243 -13.08 -7.09 -13.55
C GLY A 243 -12.61 -7.31 -12.11
N VAL A 244 -12.21 -6.25 -11.43
CA VAL A 244 -11.81 -6.28 -10.02
C VAL A 244 -13.02 -6.58 -9.14
N LYS A 245 -12.86 -7.49 -8.16
CA LYS A 245 -13.99 -7.87 -7.26
C LYS A 245 -14.17 -6.89 -6.10
N ASN A 246 -13.08 -6.41 -5.53
CA ASN A 246 -13.10 -5.45 -4.42
C ASN A 246 -12.11 -4.33 -4.70
N LEU A 247 -12.54 -3.08 -4.59
CA LEU A 247 -11.71 -1.89 -4.68
C LEU A 247 -11.63 -1.21 -3.31
N ALA A 248 -10.43 -1.14 -2.76
CA ALA A 248 -10.10 -0.29 -1.61
C ALA A 248 -9.57 1.05 -2.13
N LEU A 249 -10.35 2.11 -2.00
CA LEU A 249 -9.90 3.48 -2.20
C LEU A 249 -8.87 3.80 -1.12
N PHE A 250 -7.68 4.19 -1.53
CA PHE A 250 -6.53 4.33 -0.65
C PHE A 250 -5.83 5.67 -0.87
N HIS A 251 -4.80 5.98 -0.11
CA HIS A 251 -3.99 7.18 -0.24
C HIS A 251 -4.82 8.47 -0.12
N HIS A 252 -5.68 8.51 0.90
CA HIS A 252 -6.60 9.64 1.11
C HIS A 252 -5.86 10.94 1.35
N ASP A 253 -6.30 12.02 0.70
CA ASP A 253 -5.75 13.36 0.94
C ASP A 253 -5.78 13.70 2.45
N PRO A 254 -4.68 14.18 3.05
CA PRO A 254 -4.61 14.43 4.50
C PRO A 254 -5.59 15.50 4.98
N SER A 255 -6.07 16.36 4.09
CA SER A 255 -7.10 17.37 4.42
C SER A 255 -8.53 16.84 4.34
N ARG A 256 -8.74 15.59 3.88
CA ARG A 256 -10.05 14.99 3.69
C ARG A 256 -10.63 14.50 5.00
N SER A 257 -11.75 15.05 5.46
CA SER A 257 -12.45 14.58 6.65
C SER A 257 -13.10 13.21 6.44
N ASP A 258 -13.39 12.53 7.54
CA ASP A 258 -14.11 11.24 7.55
C ASP A 258 -15.46 11.32 6.85
N ASP A 259 -16.23 12.41 7.09
CA ASP A 259 -17.54 12.62 6.48
C ASP A 259 -17.43 12.84 4.96
N ALA A 260 -16.36 13.52 4.52
CA ALA A 260 -16.11 13.70 3.09
C ALA A 260 -15.72 12.38 2.40
N LEU A 261 -14.98 11.49 3.08
CA LEU A 261 -14.67 10.14 2.60
C LEU A 261 -15.93 9.28 2.51
N ASP A 262 -16.79 9.30 3.54
CA ASP A 262 -18.06 8.58 3.54
C ASP A 262 -18.98 9.02 2.39
N ALA A 263 -19.16 10.34 2.23
CA ALA A 263 -19.99 10.91 1.18
C ALA A 263 -19.48 10.51 -0.21
N ARG A 264 -18.18 10.66 -0.47
CA ARG A 264 -17.55 10.30 -1.74
C ARG A 264 -17.67 8.81 -2.04
N THR A 265 -17.35 7.96 -1.07
CA THR A 265 -17.44 6.50 -1.24
C THR A 265 -18.88 6.07 -1.52
N SER A 266 -19.85 6.68 -0.85
CA SER A 266 -21.28 6.38 -1.07
C SER A 266 -21.71 6.72 -2.50
N CYS A 267 -21.26 7.84 -3.07
CA CYS A 267 -21.54 8.21 -4.46
C CYS A 267 -20.91 7.21 -5.46
N LEU A 268 -19.74 6.67 -5.15
CA LEU A 268 -18.99 5.80 -6.06
C LEU A 268 -19.43 4.32 -6.02
N ARG A 269 -20.06 3.87 -4.92
CA ARG A 269 -20.53 2.49 -4.77
C ARG A 269 -21.47 2.05 -5.87
N SER A 270 -22.40 2.91 -6.28
CA SER A 270 -23.39 2.56 -7.30
C SER A 270 -22.75 2.18 -8.64
N ALA A 271 -21.62 2.79 -8.99
CA ALA A 271 -20.88 2.45 -10.20
C ALA A 271 -20.19 1.09 -10.07
N GLY A 272 -19.66 0.77 -8.87
CA GLY A 272 -19.11 -0.55 -8.57
C GLY A 272 -20.18 -1.64 -8.56
N ASP A 273 -21.29 -1.42 -7.87
CA ASP A 273 -22.40 -2.37 -7.75
C ASP A 273 -22.95 -2.80 -9.12
N ALA A 274 -22.99 -1.87 -10.08
CA ALA A 274 -23.46 -2.14 -11.45
C ALA A 274 -22.58 -3.15 -12.20
N THR A 275 -21.34 -3.34 -11.78
CA THR A 275 -20.37 -4.28 -12.39
C THR A 275 -20.00 -5.45 -11.47
N GLY A 276 -20.56 -5.49 -10.25
CA GLY A 276 -20.24 -6.49 -9.23
C GLY A 276 -18.92 -6.21 -8.48
N CYS A 277 -18.35 -5.00 -8.59
CA CYS A 277 -17.18 -4.57 -7.84
C CYS A 277 -17.61 -3.91 -6.52
N ASN A 278 -17.19 -4.49 -5.39
CA ASN A 278 -17.43 -3.88 -4.08
C ASN A 278 -16.44 -2.73 -3.83
N VAL A 279 -16.91 -1.48 -3.76
CA VAL A 279 -16.11 -0.28 -3.55
C VAL A 279 -16.21 0.19 -2.10
N PHE A 280 -15.05 0.36 -1.44
CA PHE A 280 -14.98 0.90 -0.08
C PHE A 280 -13.74 1.79 0.10
N ALA A 281 -13.81 2.74 1.00
CA ALA A 281 -12.63 3.49 1.43
C ALA A 281 -11.89 2.70 2.52
N ALA A 282 -10.59 2.51 2.34
CA ALA A 282 -9.74 1.85 3.32
C ALA A 282 -9.62 2.68 4.60
N ARG A 283 -9.59 2.02 5.75
CA ARG A 283 -9.41 2.66 7.06
C ARG A 283 -8.43 1.89 7.92
N GLU A 284 -7.75 2.60 8.80
CA GLU A 284 -6.83 1.98 9.77
C GLU A 284 -7.54 0.94 10.65
N GLY A 285 -6.84 -0.18 10.90
CA GLY A 285 -7.36 -1.31 11.68
C GLY A 285 -8.35 -2.20 10.92
N GLN A 286 -8.76 -1.84 9.70
CA GLN A 286 -9.62 -2.69 8.89
C GLN A 286 -8.83 -3.87 8.33
N THR A 287 -9.41 -5.08 8.46
CA THR A 287 -8.89 -6.31 7.82
C THR A 287 -9.88 -6.81 6.78
N VAL A 288 -9.38 -7.12 5.60
CA VAL A 288 -10.12 -7.74 4.49
C VAL A 288 -9.56 -9.14 4.25
N LEU A 289 -10.46 -10.11 4.13
CA LEU A 289 -10.12 -11.49 3.77
C LEU A 289 -10.33 -11.69 2.27
N VAL A 290 -9.32 -12.27 1.60
CA VAL A 290 -9.29 -12.49 0.15
C VAL A 290 -9.10 -13.96 -0.18
#